data_a9f10ddae097bba8565f4bdfa4e09bc2
#
_entry.id   a9f10ddae097bba8565f4bdfa4e09bc2
#
_cell.length_a   1.000
_cell.length_b   1.000
_cell.length_c   1.000
_cell.angle_alpha   90.00
_cell.angle_beta   90.00
_cell.angle_gamma   90.00
#
_symmetry.space_group_name_H-M   'P 1'
#
loop_
_entity.id
_entity.type
_entity.pdbx_description
1 polymer ?
#
loop_
_entity_poly.entity_id
_entity_poly.type
_entity_poly.pdbx_seq_one_letter_code
_entity_poly.pdbx_strand_id
1 'polypeptide(L)'
;LGGKMIEKHFIFDQKINSVDNFFSAGPHQFKEMVNQIRSAERSIGKITYKLSKKSKISLNGKRSIYVSNNIYKGQKISKNNIKVVRPSYGLNPKLYKSVLGKKTIKNLKAGSRLEVKFLK
;
A
#
# COMPACT_ATOMS: atom_id res chain seq x y z
N LEU A 1 22.44 -4.59 11.92
CA LEU A 1 21.54 -5.43 11.17
C LEU A 1 21.99 -6.89 11.24
N GLY A 2 21.76 -7.53 12.37
CA GLY A 2 22.22 -8.88 12.69
C GLY A 2 23.11 -8.94 13.92
N GLY A 3 23.68 -7.82 14.35
CA GLY A 3 24.38 -7.71 15.63
C GLY A 3 23.46 -7.98 16.80
N LYS A 4 23.95 -8.70 17.79
CA LYS A 4 23.17 -9.07 18.99
C LYS A 4 23.64 -8.30 20.23
N MET A 5 24.82 -7.69 20.16
CA MET A 5 25.44 -6.95 21.23
C MET A 5 26.20 -5.76 20.65
N ILE A 6 26.19 -4.66 21.38
CA ILE A 6 27.00 -3.47 21.10
C ILE A 6 27.75 -3.12 22.37
N GLU A 7 29.06 -2.97 22.26
CA GLU A 7 29.94 -2.53 23.31
C GLU A 7 30.44 -1.11 22.99
N LYS A 8 30.50 -0.25 24.00
CA LYS A 8 30.96 1.12 23.87
C LYS A 8 31.61 1.57 25.18
N HIS A 9 32.81 2.14 25.08
CA HIS A 9 33.44 2.76 26.20
C HIS A 9 32.57 3.89 26.77
N PHE A 10 32.45 3.95 28.06
CA PHE A 10 31.57 4.86 28.77
C PHE A 10 32.35 5.64 29.84
N ILE A 11 32.10 6.93 29.95
CA ILE A 11 32.64 7.79 31.00
C ILE A 11 31.52 8.65 31.59
N PHE A 12 31.51 8.79 32.91
CA PHE A 12 30.44 9.56 33.59
C PHE A 12 30.59 11.06 33.37
N ASP A 13 31.81 11.54 33.40
CA ASP A 13 32.15 12.95 33.16
C ASP A 13 33.40 13.01 32.26
N GLN A 14 33.29 13.67 31.14
CA GLN A 14 34.36 13.84 30.17
C GLN A 14 35.51 14.72 30.70
N LYS A 15 35.32 15.40 31.84
CA LYS A 15 36.39 16.14 32.54
C LYS A 15 37.33 15.23 33.31
N ILE A 16 36.94 13.97 33.54
CA ILE A 16 37.82 13.00 34.22
C ILE A 16 38.96 12.67 33.24
N ASN A 17 40.18 12.88 33.72
CA ASN A 17 41.35 12.54 32.92
C ASN A 17 41.57 11.02 32.95
N SER A 18 41.23 10.35 31.84
CA SER A 18 41.47 8.93 31.64
C SER A 18 42.01 8.68 30.22
N VAL A 19 42.72 7.57 30.06
CA VAL A 19 43.32 7.17 28.77
C VAL A 19 42.29 7.04 27.68
N ASP A 20 41.06 6.60 28.00
CA ASP A 20 39.99 6.32 27.07
C ASP A 20 38.97 7.45 26.92
N ASN A 21 39.24 8.61 27.52
CA ASN A 21 38.31 9.73 27.60
C ASN A 21 37.83 10.20 26.21
N PHE A 22 38.78 10.37 25.29
CA PHE A 22 38.52 10.99 23.98
C PHE A 22 37.56 10.19 23.07
N PHE A 23 37.40 8.87 23.29
CA PHE A 23 36.48 8.05 22.54
C PHE A 23 35.34 7.45 23.37
N SER A 24 35.27 7.72 24.67
CA SER A 24 34.22 7.26 25.56
C SER A 24 32.94 8.07 25.38
N ALA A 25 31.78 7.39 25.41
CA ALA A 25 30.49 8.05 25.38
C ALA A 25 30.10 8.52 26.79
N GLY A 26 29.68 9.77 26.90
CA GLY A 26 29.04 10.29 28.11
C GLY A 26 27.57 9.78 28.26
N PRO A 27 26.93 10.06 29.41
CA PRO A 27 25.58 9.57 29.71
C PRO A 27 24.54 9.93 28.64
N HIS A 28 24.57 11.15 28.13
CA HIS A 28 23.64 11.61 27.08
C HIS A 28 23.86 10.86 25.76
N GLN A 29 25.10 10.77 25.31
CA GLN A 29 25.45 10.09 24.06
C GLN A 29 25.12 8.60 24.13
N PHE A 30 25.36 7.96 25.28
CA PHE A 30 25.02 6.54 25.47
C PHE A 30 23.52 6.32 25.44
N LYS A 31 22.73 7.17 26.10
CA LYS A 31 21.27 7.14 26.05
C LYS A 31 20.74 7.31 24.63
N GLU A 32 21.30 8.25 23.87
CA GLU A 32 20.93 8.49 22.49
C GLU A 32 21.23 7.28 21.61
N MET A 33 22.41 6.68 21.74
CA MET A 33 22.79 5.45 21.05
C MET A 33 21.78 4.32 21.31
N VAL A 34 21.40 4.09 22.58
CA VAL A 34 20.41 3.07 22.94
C VAL A 34 19.06 3.35 22.26
N ASN A 35 18.59 4.60 22.28
CA ASN A 35 17.33 4.99 21.65
C ASN A 35 17.36 4.78 20.13
N GLN A 36 18.47 5.09 19.48
CA GLN A 36 18.65 4.89 18.04
C GLN A 36 18.66 3.39 17.69
N ILE A 37 19.33 2.55 18.50
CA ILE A 37 19.33 1.09 18.32
C ILE A 37 17.90 0.55 18.43
N ARG A 38 17.14 0.94 19.46
CA ARG A 38 15.76 0.51 19.64
C ARG A 38 14.84 0.98 18.50
N SER A 39 15.11 2.17 17.96
CA SER A 39 14.40 2.67 16.79
C SER A 39 14.71 1.85 15.54
N ALA A 40 15.98 1.54 15.31
CA ALA A 40 16.43 0.71 14.20
C ALA A 40 15.80 -0.71 14.28
N GLU A 41 15.80 -1.34 15.46
CA GLU A 41 15.17 -2.64 15.67
C GLU A 41 13.69 -2.64 15.28
N ARG A 42 12.94 -1.61 15.69
CA ARG A 42 11.53 -1.47 15.31
C ARG A 42 11.32 -1.26 13.81
N SER A 43 12.29 -0.66 13.15
CA SER A 43 12.23 -0.33 11.71
C SER A 43 12.55 -1.51 10.79
N ILE A 44 13.25 -2.54 11.29
CA ILE A 44 13.62 -3.72 10.50
C ILE A 44 12.36 -4.44 9.98
N GLY A 45 11.30 -4.53 10.79
CA GLY A 45 10.04 -5.15 10.41
C GLY A 45 10.18 -6.62 10.00
N LYS A 46 9.21 -7.09 9.23
CA LYS A 46 9.18 -8.45 8.67
C LYS A 46 8.72 -8.40 7.22
N ILE A 47 9.32 -9.22 6.37
CA ILE A 47 8.85 -9.40 4.99
C ILE A 47 7.42 -9.96 5.05
N THR A 48 6.47 -9.25 4.48
CA THR A 48 5.07 -9.66 4.41
C THR A 48 4.39 -9.16 3.15
N TYR A 49 3.60 -10.03 2.55
CA TYR A 49 2.71 -9.69 1.42
C TYR A 49 1.26 -9.42 1.88
N LYS A 50 0.99 -9.51 3.19
CA LYS A 50 -0.33 -9.19 3.75
C LYS A 50 -0.56 -7.70 3.74
N LEU A 51 -1.69 -7.28 3.18
CA LEU A 51 -2.07 -5.88 3.16
C LEU A 51 -2.46 -5.40 4.57
N SER A 52 -1.93 -4.25 4.97
CA SER A 52 -2.36 -3.56 6.18
C SER A 52 -3.83 -3.13 6.09
N LYS A 53 -4.45 -2.81 7.23
CA LYS A 53 -5.81 -2.23 7.24
C LYS A 53 -5.91 -0.97 6.36
N LYS A 54 -4.95 -0.05 6.45
CA LYS A 54 -4.85 1.16 5.61
C LYS A 54 -4.75 0.80 4.12
N SER A 55 -3.87 -0.13 3.75
CA SER A 55 -3.71 -0.55 2.37
C SER A 55 -4.97 -1.19 1.80
N LYS A 56 -5.75 -1.94 2.60
CA LYS A 56 -7.04 -2.51 2.18
C LYS A 56 -8.06 -1.41 1.84
N ILE A 57 -8.14 -0.37 2.65
CA ILE A 57 -9.02 0.79 2.38
C ILE A 57 -8.59 1.49 1.08
N SER A 58 -7.29 1.66 0.85
CA SER A 58 -6.74 2.27 -0.37
C SER A 58 -7.06 1.48 -1.64
N LEU A 59 -7.42 0.19 -1.54
CA LEU A 59 -7.86 -0.60 -2.70
C LEU A 59 -9.12 -0.01 -3.35
N ASN A 60 -10.00 0.62 -2.57
CA ASN A 60 -11.20 1.28 -3.10
C ASN A 60 -10.87 2.43 -4.06
N GLY A 61 -9.69 3.04 -3.93
CA GLY A 61 -9.18 4.06 -4.85
C GLY A 61 -8.66 3.53 -6.19
N LYS A 62 -8.61 2.22 -6.41
CA LYS A 62 -8.23 1.64 -7.71
C LYS A 62 -9.30 1.93 -8.76
N ARG A 63 -8.96 1.71 -10.03
CA ARG A 63 -9.89 1.84 -11.15
C ARG A 63 -10.69 0.55 -11.35
N SER A 64 -11.89 0.70 -11.89
CA SER A 64 -12.73 -0.41 -12.37
C SER A 64 -13.57 0.02 -13.59
N ILE A 65 -14.26 -0.92 -14.20
CA ILE A 65 -15.04 -0.66 -15.42
C ILE A 65 -16.43 -0.17 -15.03
N TYR A 66 -16.80 0.98 -15.59
CA TYR A 66 -18.11 1.61 -15.44
C TYR A 66 -18.77 1.83 -16.81
N VAL A 67 -20.08 1.90 -16.80
CA VAL A 67 -20.91 2.29 -17.95
C VAL A 67 -20.76 3.78 -18.17
N SER A 68 -20.36 4.20 -19.38
CA SER A 68 -20.23 5.63 -19.74
C SER A 68 -21.48 6.19 -20.38
N ASN A 69 -22.20 5.38 -21.14
CA ASN A 69 -23.46 5.73 -21.80
C ASN A 69 -24.48 4.63 -21.52
N ASN A 70 -25.76 4.96 -21.47
CA ASN A 70 -26.83 3.98 -21.26
C ASN A 70 -26.69 2.81 -22.23
N ILE A 71 -26.86 1.58 -21.71
CA ILE A 71 -26.83 0.35 -22.50
C ILE A 71 -28.15 -0.38 -22.27
N TYR A 72 -28.85 -0.70 -23.34
CA TYR A 72 -30.13 -1.41 -23.27
C TYR A 72 -29.93 -2.93 -23.29
N LYS A 73 -30.88 -3.67 -22.71
CA LYS A 73 -30.88 -5.13 -22.70
C LYS A 73 -30.63 -5.70 -24.11
N GLY A 74 -29.70 -6.63 -24.23
CA GLY A 74 -29.29 -7.23 -25.51
C GLY A 74 -28.28 -6.43 -26.33
N GLN A 75 -28.00 -5.19 -25.97
CA GLN A 75 -27.01 -4.38 -26.64
C GLN A 75 -25.59 -4.84 -26.29
N LYS A 76 -24.66 -4.72 -27.25
CA LYS A 76 -23.27 -5.10 -27.08
C LYS A 76 -22.48 -4.05 -26.27
N ILE A 77 -21.60 -4.52 -25.39
CA ILE A 77 -20.56 -3.70 -24.75
C ILE A 77 -19.56 -3.27 -25.82
N SER A 78 -19.25 -1.98 -25.85
CA SER A 78 -18.30 -1.38 -26.77
C SER A 78 -17.40 -0.38 -26.06
N LYS A 79 -16.32 0.05 -26.73
CA LYS A 79 -15.43 1.10 -26.22
C LYS A 79 -16.14 2.42 -25.94
N ASN A 80 -17.27 2.69 -26.63
CA ASN A 80 -18.00 3.95 -26.52
C ASN A 80 -18.98 3.98 -25.35
N ASN A 81 -19.37 2.79 -24.78
CA ASN A 81 -20.36 2.73 -23.72
C ASN A 81 -19.82 2.26 -22.37
N ILE A 82 -18.52 1.96 -22.28
CA ILE A 82 -17.83 1.67 -21.02
C ILE A 82 -16.55 2.47 -20.89
N LYS A 83 -16.11 2.74 -19.65
CA LYS A 83 -14.83 3.40 -19.34
C LYS A 83 -14.21 2.86 -18.05
N VAL A 84 -12.89 3.03 -17.92
CA VAL A 84 -12.12 2.61 -16.75
C VAL A 84 -11.85 3.84 -15.87
N VAL A 85 -12.57 3.93 -14.75
CA VAL A 85 -12.49 5.06 -13.81
C VAL A 85 -12.45 4.57 -12.37
N ARG A 86 -12.19 5.44 -11.41
CA ARG A 86 -12.33 5.20 -9.97
C ARG A 86 -13.80 5.44 -9.54
N PRO A 87 -14.25 4.78 -8.47
CA PRO A 87 -13.61 3.81 -7.57
C PRO A 87 -13.66 2.36 -8.09
N SER A 88 -13.09 1.41 -7.31
CA SER A 88 -12.97 -0.01 -7.70
C SER A 88 -14.18 -0.88 -7.38
N TYR A 89 -15.38 -0.37 -7.56
CA TYR A 89 -16.63 -1.11 -7.25
C TYR A 89 -17.17 -1.90 -8.44
N GLY A 90 -16.67 -1.66 -9.64
CA GLY A 90 -17.02 -2.40 -10.86
C GLY A 90 -16.01 -3.50 -11.18
N LEU A 91 -16.09 -4.04 -12.39
CA LEU A 91 -15.19 -5.08 -12.89
C LEU A 91 -13.73 -4.60 -12.93
N ASN A 92 -12.81 -5.53 -12.67
CA ASN A 92 -11.39 -5.27 -12.79
C ASN A 92 -11.03 -4.85 -14.23
N PRO A 93 -10.21 -3.79 -14.42
CA PRO A 93 -9.77 -3.35 -15.75
C PRO A 93 -9.09 -4.43 -16.60
N LYS A 94 -8.49 -5.43 -16.00
CA LYS A 94 -7.92 -6.59 -16.71
C LYS A 94 -8.94 -7.30 -17.60
N LEU A 95 -10.23 -7.22 -17.24
CA LEU A 95 -11.32 -7.83 -17.98
C LEU A 95 -11.87 -6.94 -19.12
N TYR A 96 -11.29 -5.75 -19.32
CA TYR A 96 -11.80 -4.78 -20.31
C TYR A 96 -11.96 -5.40 -21.71
N LYS A 97 -10.91 -6.07 -22.20
CA LYS A 97 -10.94 -6.71 -23.52
C LYS A 97 -11.94 -7.87 -23.61
N SER A 98 -12.08 -8.65 -22.53
CA SER A 98 -12.96 -9.83 -22.52
C SER A 98 -14.45 -9.48 -22.41
N VAL A 99 -14.80 -8.28 -21.98
CA VAL A 99 -16.20 -7.85 -21.93
C VAL A 99 -16.67 -7.17 -23.21
N LEU A 100 -15.76 -6.69 -24.05
CA LEU A 100 -16.12 -6.09 -25.33
C LEU A 100 -16.84 -7.12 -26.24
N GLY A 101 -17.92 -6.71 -26.86
CA GLY A 101 -18.76 -7.56 -27.73
C GLY A 101 -19.79 -8.42 -26.99
N LYS A 102 -19.66 -8.62 -25.68
CA LYS A 102 -20.68 -9.31 -24.87
C LYS A 102 -21.97 -8.51 -24.84
N LYS A 103 -23.11 -9.20 -24.77
CA LYS A 103 -24.44 -8.57 -24.66
C LYS A 103 -24.85 -8.40 -23.20
N THR A 104 -25.55 -7.31 -22.89
CA THR A 104 -26.15 -7.14 -21.55
C THR A 104 -27.48 -7.90 -21.43
N ILE A 105 -27.74 -8.45 -20.25
CA ILE A 105 -29.03 -9.13 -19.95
C ILE A 105 -30.08 -8.20 -19.35
N LYS A 106 -29.69 -6.93 -19.04
CA LYS A 106 -30.59 -5.89 -18.52
C LYS A 106 -30.14 -4.49 -18.98
N ASN A 107 -31.00 -3.51 -18.77
CA ASN A 107 -30.65 -2.11 -18.98
C ASN A 107 -29.62 -1.64 -17.94
N LEU A 108 -28.57 -0.94 -18.37
CA LEU A 108 -27.53 -0.35 -17.54
C LEU A 108 -27.49 1.17 -17.76
N LYS A 109 -27.61 1.93 -16.68
CA LYS A 109 -27.53 3.40 -16.73
C LYS A 109 -26.08 3.86 -16.77
N ALA A 110 -25.82 4.98 -17.46
CA ALA A 110 -24.54 5.69 -17.38
C ALA A 110 -24.17 5.99 -15.93
N GLY A 111 -22.88 5.85 -15.58
CA GLY A 111 -22.39 5.97 -14.22
C GLY A 111 -22.52 4.70 -13.36
N SER A 112 -23.25 3.69 -13.78
CA SER A 112 -23.32 2.42 -13.04
C SER A 112 -22.05 1.59 -13.21
N ARG A 113 -21.71 0.81 -12.18
CA ARG A 113 -20.63 -0.16 -12.24
C ARG A 113 -20.99 -1.33 -13.16
N LEU A 114 -20.03 -1.82 -13.93
CA LEU A 114 -20.20 -3.03 -14.72
C LEU A 114 -19.90 -4.27 -13.86
N GLU A 115 -20.73 -5.30 -13.94
CA GLU A 115 -20.57 -6.57 -13.23
C GLU A 115 -20.72 -7.76 -14.19
N VAL A 116 -20.01 -8.88 -13.93
CA VAL A 116 -20.06 -10.08 -14.80
C VAL A 116 -21.49 -10.60 -14.94
N LYS A 117 -22.26 -10.60 -13.85
CA LYS A 117 -23.65 -11.09 -13.82
C LYS A 117 -24.62 -10.33 -14.74
N PHE A 118 -24.20 -9.19 -15.31
CA PHE A 118 -25.01 -8.42 -16.24
C PHE A 118 -24.71 -8.75 -17.71
N LEU A 119 -23.78 -9.66 -17.97
CA LEU A 119 -23.24 -10.00 -19.29
C LEU A 119 -23.54 -11.45 -19.67
N LYS A 120 -23.79 -11.66 -20.98
CA LYS A 120 -23.95 -12.98 -21.63
C LYS A 120 -22.96 -13.10 -22.79
#